data_462c1dfa4c8220846a126dc2f02eebf0
#
_entry.id   462c1dfa4c8220846a126dc2f02eebf0
#
_cell.length_a   1.000
_cell.length_b   1.000
_cell.length_c   1.000
_cell.angle_alpha   90.00
_cell.angle_beta   90.00
_cell.angle_gamma   90.00
#
_symmetry.space_group_name_H-M   'P 1'
#
loop_
_entity.id
_entity.type
_entity.pdbx_description
1 polymer ?
#
loop_
_entity_poly.entity_id
_entity_poly.type
_entity_poly.pdbx_seq_one_letter_code
_entity_poly.pdbx_strand_id
1 'polypeptide(L)'
;GGTPSLFSANALARFLQIVDRQNVSEITIEANPGTLEHDAFEAYLDAGITRISIGVQSFDPEQLKKLGRVHNSDDASKAVENALKAGFDSVNLDLMFGLPDQNLDGAMADLERAISFGTDHLSWYQLTIEPRTEFYRRPPKLASDDLRAEMSDVGRELLEENGYSQYEVSA
;
A
#
# COMPACT_ATOMS: atom_id res chain seq x y z
N GLY A 1 -7.03 13.15 -6.15
CA GLY A 1 -7.44 11.76 -6.01
C GLY A 1 -7.30 11.00 -7.31
N GLY A 2 -7.17 9.69 -7.22
CA GLY A 2 -6.99 8.80 -8.35
C GLY A 2 -5.72 7.97 -8.20
N THR A 3 -5.33 7.29 -9.28
CA THR A 3 -4.14 6.43 -9.32
C THR A 3 -3.11 7.07 -10.26
N PRO A 4 -2.05 7.71 -9.74
CA PRO A 4 -1.06 8.41 -10.56
C PRO A 4 -0.35 7.52 -11.57
N SER A 5 -0.15 6.23 -11.28
CA SER A 5 0.47 5.25 -12.18
C SER A 5 -0.32 4.93 -13.45
N LEU A 6 -1.55 5.46 -13.57
CA LEU A 6 -2.31 5.42 -14.83
C LEU A 6 -1.84 6.48 -15.84
N PHE A 7 -1.06 7.47 -15.44
CA PHE A 7 -0.42 8.39 -16.37
C PHE A 7 0.84 7.75 -16.95
N SER A 8 1.14 8.06 -18.22
CA SER A 8 2.39 7.61 -18.81
C SER A 8 3.61 8.23 -18.10
N ALA A 9 4.70 7.49 -18.02
CA ALA A 9 5.97 7.97 -17.49
C ALA A 9 6.42 9.25 -18.21
N ASN A 10 6.21 9.35 -19.54
CA ASN A 10 6.50 10.57 -20.31
C ASN A 10 5.64 11.77 -19.85
N ALA A 11 4.35 11.56 -19.54
CA ALA A 11 3.50 12.64 -19.02
C ALA A 11 4.00 13.12 -17.65
N LEU A 12 4.40 12.20 -16.77
CA LEU A 12 4.98 12.51 -15.46
C LEU A 12 6.34 13.22 -15.60
N ALA A 13 7.22 12.74 -16.49
CA ALA A 13 8.50 13.41 -16.77
C ALA A 13 8.30 14.86 -17.21
N ARG A 14 7.36 15.11 -18.13
CA ARG A 14 7.02 16.49 -18.56
C ARG A 14 6.48 17.35 -17.42
N PHE A 15 5.64 16.78 -16.56
CA PHE A 15 5.14 17.47 -15.37
C PHE A 15 6.29 17.83 -14.42
N LEU A 16 7.19 16.88 -14.14
CA LEU A 16 8.32 17.08 -13.26
C LEU A 16 9.35 18.09 -13.79
N GLN A 17 9.39 18.37 -15.11
CA GLN A 17 10.21 19.43 -15.68
C GLN A 17 9.71 20.84 -15.34
N ILE A 18 8.42 20.98 -15.01
CA ILE A 18 7.80 22.28 -14.70
C ILE A 18 7.92 22.59 -13.21
N VAL A 19 8.08 21.56 -12.37
CA VAL A 19 8.17 21.70 -10.92
C VAL A 19 9.62 22.04 -10.53
N ASP A 20 9.80 23.05 -9.68
CA ASP A 20 11.10 23.32 -9.06
C ASP A 20 11.49 22.18 -8.11
N ARG A 21 12.60 21.51 -8.39
CA ARG A 21 13.08 20.33 -7.66
C ARG A 21 14.41 20.55 -6.94
N GLN A 22 14.89 21.80 -6.82
CA GLN A 22 16.23 22.08 -6.27
C GLN A 22 16.45 21.53 -4.85
N ASN A 23 15.38 21.39 -4.06
CA ASN A 23 15.43 20.89 -2.68
C ASN A 23 14.53 19.64 -2.46
N VAL A 24 14.18 18.94 -3.52
CA VAL A 24 13.34 17.73 -3.44
C VAL A 24 14.25 16.51 -3.31
N SER A 25 14.17 15.84 -2.17
CA SER A 25 14.93 14.61 -1.89
C SER A 25 14.20 13.34 -2.35
N GLU A 26 12.87 13.40 -2.43
CA GLU A 26 12.03 12.25 -2.78
C GLU A 26 10.87 12.67 -3.68
N ILE A 27 10.58 11.85 -4.66
CA ILE A 27 9.40 11.97 -5.53
C ILE A 27 8.70 10.61 -5.50
N THR A 28 7.53 10.58 -4.84
CA THR A 28 6.75 9.35 -4.66
C THR A 28 5.64 9.23 -5.69
N ILE A 29 5.43 8.01 -6.21
CA ILE A 29 4.25 7.65 -6.99
C ILE A 29 3.44 6.59 -6.24
N GLU A 30 2.11 6.70 -6.29
CA GLU A 30 1.20 5.67 -5.80
C GLU A 30 0.77 4.78 -6.96
N ALA A 31 0.79 3.46 -6.73
CA ALA A 31 0.36 2.44 -7.67
C ALA A 31 -0.58 1.42 -7.01
N ASN A 32 -1.49 0.84 -7.78
CA ASN A 32 -2.34 -0.24 -7.32
C ASN A 32 -2.02 -1.51 -8.12
N PRO A 33 -1.80 -2.67 -7.46
CA PRO A 33 -1.60 -3.93 -8.16
C PRO A 33 -2.76 -4.24 -9.11
N GLY A 34 -2.49 -4.90 -10.25
CA GLY A 34 -3.53 -5.33 -11.20
C GLY A 34 -4.25 -4.20 -11.95
N THR A 35 -4.02 -2.93 -11.64
CA THR A 35 -4.35 -1.86 -12.58
C THR A 35 -3.35 -1.94 -13.74
N LEU A 36 -3.83 -1.70 -14.94
CA LEU A 36 -2.95 -1.51 -16.08
C LEU A 36 -2.14 -0.24 -15.81
N GLU A 37 -1.00 -0.41 -15.15
CA GLU A 37 0.02 0.63 -15.13
C GLU A 37 0.28 1.00 -16.58
N HIS A 38 0.35 2.28 -16.85
CA HIS A 38 0.50 2.71 -18.23
C HIS A 38 1.84 2.23 -18.81
N ASP A 39 2.88 2.25 -17.97
CA ASP A 39 4.25 1.87 -18.32
C ASP A 39 4.86 0.92 -17.27
N ALA A 40 5.95 0.26 -17.60
CA ALA A 40 6.73 -0.51 -16.65
C ALA A 40 7.37 0.40 -15.57
N PHE A 41 7.67 -0.14 -14.40
CA PHE A 41 8.20 0.63 -13.26
C PHE A 41 9.53 1.32 -13.57
N GLU A 42 10.38 0.71 -14.40
CA GLU A 42 11.63 1.31 -14.85
C GLU A 42 11.42 2.63 -15.61
N ALA A 43 10.33 2.75 -16.36
CA ALA A 43 10.01 3.99 -17.06
C ALA A 43 9.64 5.14 -16.11
N TYR A 44 9.04 4.83 -14.96
CA TYR A 44 8.78 5.83 -13.92
C TYR A 44 10.06 6.30 -13.22
N LEU A 45 11.02 5.39 -13.01
CA LEU A 45 12.37 5.75 -12.54
C LEU A 45 13.05 6.69 -13.51
N ASP A 46 13.05 6.36 -14.80
CA ASP A 46 13.63 7.21 -15.86
C ASP A 46 12.94 8.57 -15.93
N ALA A 47 11.66 8.66 -15.56
CA ALA A 47 10.92 9.91 -15.45
C ALA A 47 11.34 10.76 -14.24
N GLY A 48 12.08 10.18 -13.28
CA GLY A 48 12.59 10.86 -12.09
C GLY A 48 11.79 10.59 -10.81
N ILE A 49 10.96 9.54 -10.80
CA ILE A 49 10.32 9.04 -9.58
C ILE A 49 11.37 8.26 -8.78
N THR A 50 11.47 8.50 -7.48
CA THR A 50 12.48 7.86 -6.62
C THR A 50 11.88 6.86 -5.64
N ARG A 51 10.60 7.00 -5.31
CA ARG A 51 9.87 6.12 -4.38
C ARG A 51 8.55 5.65 -4.99
N ILE A 52 8.17 4.42 -4.68
CA ILE A 52 6.84 3.89 -5.03
C ILE A 52 6.09 3.42 -3.79
N SER A 53 4.78 3.75 -3.70
CA SER A 53 3.86 3.22 -2.70
C SER A 53 2.83 2.32 -3.38
N ILE A 54 2.75 1.06 -2.95
CA ILE A 54 1.91 0.05 -3.58
C ILE A 54 0.72 -0.27 -2.68
N GLY A 55 -0.48 0.06 -3.15
CA GLY A 55 -1.74 -0.16 -2.45
C GLY A 55 -2.17 -1.64 -2.44
N VAL A 56 -1.44 -2.49 -1.74
CA VAL A 56 -1.72 -3.93 -1.60
C VAL A 56 -3.02 -4.16 -0.83
N GLN A 57 -3.20 -3.49 0.28
CA GLN A 57 -4.32 -3.54 1.21
C GLN A 57 -4.43 -4.84 2.01
N SER A 58 -4.34 -6.00 1.37
CA SER A 58 -4.31 -7.34 1.97
C SER A 58 -3.72 -8.33 0.96
N PHE A 59 -3.17 -9.44 1.45
CA PHE A 59 -2.79 -10.59 0.62
C PHE A 59 -3.84 -11.72 0.68
N ASP A 60 -4.91 -11.54 1.48
CA ASP A 60 -6.04 -12.48 1.51
C ASP A 60 -7.02 -12.18 0.35
N PRO A 61 -7.25 -13.14 -0.58
CA PRO A 61 -8.15 -12.96 -1.70
C PRO A 61 -9.59 -12.60 -1.30
N GLU A 62 -10.08 -13.14 -0.18
CA GLU A 62 -11.44 -12.86 0.30
C GLU A 62 -11.53 -11.45 0.87
N GLN A 63 -10.49 -10.95 1.53
CA GLN A 63 -10.43 -9.57 2.00
C GLN A 63 -10.36 -8.59 0.83
N LEU A 64 -9.52 -8.85 -0.17
CA LEU A 64 -9.45 -8.03 -1.37
C LEU A 64 -10.81 -7.93 -2.09
N LYS A 65 -11.52 -9.05 -2.20
CA LYS A 65 -12.87 -9.08 -2.77
C LYS A 65 -13.88 -8.27 -1.94
N LYS A 66 -13.85 -8.38 -0.61
CA LYS A 66 -14.70 -7.58 0.29
C LYS A 66 -14.41 -6.08 0.16
N LEU A 67 -13.15 -5.70 -0.03
CA LEU A 67 -12.72 -4.33 -0.27
C LEU A 67 -13.06 -3.81 -1.68
N GLY A 68 -13.60 -4.67 -2.57
CA GLY A 68 -13.90 -4.32 -3.96
C GLY A 68 -12.65 -4.08 -4.80
N ARG A 69 -11.51 -4.68 -4.43
CA ARG A 69 -10.28 -4.57 -5.19
C ARG A 69 -10.34 -5.44 -6.45
N VAL A 70 -9.73 -4.93 -7.53
CA VAL A 70 -9.71 -5.62 -8.84
C VAL A 70 -8.54 -6.60 -8.95
N HIS A 71 -7.48 -6.40 -8.17
CA HIS A 71 -6.31 -7.27 -8.11
C HIS A 71 -6.51 -8.42 -7.13
N ASN A 72 -5.79 -9.49 -7.35
CA ASN A 72 -5.70 -10.63 -6.45
C ASN A 72 -4.34 -10.66 -5.72
N SER A 73 -4.15 -11.64 -4.84
CA SER A 73 -2.92 -11.82 -4.06
C SER A 73 -1.67 -12.03 -4.91
N ASP A 74 -1.80 -12.72 -6.05
CA ASP A 74 -0.67 -12.95 -6.97
C ASP A 74 -0.29 -11.66 -7.69
N ASP A 75 -1.27 -10.86 -8.09
CA ASP A 75 -1.01 -9.55 -8.71
C ASP A 75 -0.32 -8.61 -7.71
N ALA A 76 -0.76 -8.61 -6.44
CA ALA A 76 -0.12 -7.85 -5.38
C ALA A 76 1.35 -8.27 -5.19
N SER A 77 1.61 -9.57 -5.05
CA SER A 77 2.97 -10.10 -4.88
C SER A 77 3.87 -9.76 -6.07
N LYS A 78 3.38 -9.92 -7.31
CA LYS A 78 4.12 -9.57 -8.53
C LYS A 78 4.43 -8.07 -8.62
N ALA A 79 3.47 -7.21 -8.25
CA ALA A 79 3.70 -5.76 -8.25
C ALA A 79 4.84 -5.39 -7.30
N VAL A 80 4.86 -5.96 -6.09
CA VAL A 80 5.94 -5.73 -5.12
C VAL A 80 7.28 -6.22 -5.66
N GLU A 81 7.34 -7.46 -6.18
CA GLU A 81 8.56 -8.02 -6.76
C GLU A 81 9.10 -7.19 -7.93
N ASN A 82 8.20 -6.69 -8.79
CA ASN A 82 8.59 -5.85 -9.92
C ASN A 82 9.13 -4.49 -9.45
N ALA A 83 8.52 -3.88 -8.42
CA ALA A 83 9.01 -2.63 -7.86
C ALA A 83 10.40 -2.78 -7.24
N LEU A 84 10.63 -3.86 -6.48
CA LEU A 84 11.94 -4.18 -5.92
C LEU A 84 13.00 -4.43 -7.01
N LYS A 85 12.63 -5.12 -8.11
CA LYS A 85 13.52 -5.37 -9.25
C LYS A 85 13.81 -4.11 -10.06
N ALA A 86 12.86 -3.19 -10.17
CA ALA A 86 13.03 -1.94 -10.90
C ALA A 86 14.12 -1.06 -10.29
N GLY A 87 14.33 -1.13 -8.97
CA GLY A 87 15.41 -0.44 -8.28
C GLY A 87 15.05 0.98 -7.82
N PHE A 88 13.82 1.20 -7.38
CA PHE A 88 13.47 2.44 -6.66
C PHE A 88 14.34 2.61 -5.42
N ASP A 89 14.67 3.85 -5.09
CA ASP A 89 15.41 4.18 -3.85
C ASP A 89 14.64 3.74 -2.60
N SER A 90 13.31 3.70 -2.68
CA SER A 90 12.43 3.27 -1.60
C SER A 90 11.12 2.66 -2.12
N VAL A 91 10.69 1.57 -1.48
CA VAL A 91 9.42 0.89 -1.75
C VAL A 91 8.59 0.84 -0.47
N ASN A 92 7.34 1.31 -0.55
CA ASN A 92 6.36 1.22 0.52
C ASN A 92 5.20 0.30 0.13
N LEU A 93 4.70 -0.50 1.07
CA LEU A 93 3.46 -1.26 0.92
C LEU A 93 2.38 -0.69 1.83
N ASP A 94 1.22 -0.43 1.26
CA ASP A 94 0.04 -0.03 2.02
C ASP A 94 -0.78 -1.27 2.37
N LEU A 95 -1.00 -1.51 3.65
CA LEU A 95 -1.77 -2.62 4.21
C LEU A 95 -2.81 -2.10 5.18
N MET A 96 -3.94 -2.78 5.21
CA MET A 96 -5.05 -2.45 6.10
C MET A 96 -5.31 -3.57 7.09
N PHE A 97 -5.67 -3.21 8.33
CA PHE A 97 -6.20 -4.13 9.32
C PHE A 97 -7.61 -3.71 9.79
N GLY A 98 -8.26 -4.56 10.58
CA GLY A 98 -9.64 -4.35 11.00
C GLY A 98 -10.62 -4.48 9.84
N LEU A 99 -10.29 -5.29 8.85
CA LEU A 99 -11.09 -5.56 7.66
C LEU A 99 -12.40 -6.34 8.00
N PRO A 100 -13.39 -6.37 7.09
CA PRO A 100 -14.64 -7.09 7.33
C PRO A 100 -14.41 -8.56 7.71
N ASP A 101 -14.90 -8.95 8.90
CA ASP A 101 -14.74 -10.30 9.50
C ASP A 101 -13.28 -10.77 9.68
N GLN A 102 -12.30 -9.86 9.62
CA GLN A 102 -10.91 -10.20 9.87
C GLN A 102 -10.69 -10.53 11.35
N ASN A 103 -9.92 -11.57 11.62
CA ASN A 103 -9.43 -11.91 12.95
C ASN A 103 -7.95 -11.53 13.10
N LEU A 104 -7.40 -11.69 14.32
CA LEU A 104 -6.02 -11.36 14.60
C LEU A 104 -5.03 -12.14 13.71
N ASP A 105 -5.24 -13.46 13.59
CA ASP A 105 -4.35 -14.32 12.79
C ASP A 105 -4.30 -13.87 11.32
N GLY A 106 -5.46 -13.49 10.74
CA GLY A 106 -5.52 -12.98 9.37
C GLY A 106 -4.80 -11.64 9.19
N ALA A 107 -4.90 -10.73 10.18
CA ALA A 107 -4.18 -9.46 10.14
C ALA A 107 -2.67 -9.68 10.26
N MET A 108 -2.23 -10.58 11.14
CA MET A 108 -0.81 -10.92 11.29
C MET A 108 -0.26 -11.62 10.05
N ALA A 109 -1.00 -12.55 9.44
CA ALA A 109 -0.57 -13.22 8.21
C ALA A 109 -0.34 -12.23 7.04
N ASP A 110 -1.19 -11.21 6.89
CA ASP A 110 -1.00 -10.14 5.91
C ASP A 110 0.30 -9.37 6.19
N LEU A 111 0.54 -9.04 7.46
CA LEU A 111 1.70 -8.26 7.87
C LEU A 111 3.01 -9.08 7.73
N GLU A 112 3.03 -10.34 8.15
CA GLU A 112 4.15 -11.27 7.96
C GLU A 112 4.51 -11.43 6.48
N ARG A 113 3.48 -11.54 5.63
CA ARG A 113 3.67 -11.61 4.18
C ARG A 113 4.34 -10.34 3.65
N ALA A 114 3.89 -9.15 4.09
CA ALA A 114 4.51 -7.88 3.70
C ALA A 114 5.98 -7.78 4.16
N ILE A 115 6.25 -8.12 5.42
CA ILE A 115 7.60 -8.14 6.00
C ILE A 115 8.52 -9.05 5.19
N SER A 116 8.01 -10.20 4.69
CA SER A 116 8.81 -11.15 3.93
C SER A 116 9.38 -10.60 2.62
N PHE A 117 8.85 -9.51 2.09
CA PHE A 117 9.40 -8.84 0.90
C PHE A 117 10.61 -7.95 1.23
N GLY A 118 10.81 -7.56 2.48
CA GLY A 118 11.94 -6.75 2.91
C GLY A 118 11.94 -5.33 2.32
N THR A 119 10.77 -4.71 2.20
CA THR A 119 10.65 -3.33 1.73
C THR A 119 11.09 -2.33 2.79
N ASP A 120 11.46 -1.11 2.37
CA ASP A 120 11.97 -0.07 3.29
C ASP A 120 10.89 0.47 4.22
N HIS A 121 9.64 0.52 3.73
CA HIS A 121 8.50 1.08 4.45
C HIS A 121 7.27 0.18 4.36
N LEU A 122 6.48 0.19 5.43
CA LEU A 122 5.15 -0.40 5.51
C LEU A 122 4.19 0.63 6.11
N SER A 123 3.13 0.97 5.38
CA SER A 123 2.00 1.73 5.89
C SER A 123 0.95 0.73 6.36
N TRP A 124 0.80 0.57 7.67
CA TRP A 124 -0.18 -0.34 8.24
C TRP A 124 -1.22 0.43 9.03
N TYR A 125 -2.45 0.48 8.51
CA TYR A 125 -3.50 1.36 9.01
C TYR A 125 -4.85 0.67 9.10
N GLN A 126 -5.68 1.15 10.05
CA GLN A 126 -7.01 0.62 10.30
C GLN A 126 -7.99 1.03 9.20
N LEU A 127 -8.87 0.09 8.79
CA LEU A 127 -10.00 0.43 7.94
C LEU A 127 -10.93 1.41 8.65
N THR A 128 -11.15 2.58 8.03
CA THR A 128 -12.14 3.58 8.44
C THR A 128 -13.31 3.63 7.46
N ILE A 129 -14.51 3.87 7.97
CA ILE A 129 -15.71 4.00 7.14
C ILE A 129 -15.98 5.47 6.87
N GLU A 130 -15.56 5.92 5.69
CA GLU A 130 -15.70 7.31 5.30
C GLU A 130 -17.08 7.63 4.72
N PRO A 131 -17.64 8.83 5.01
CA PRO A 131 -18.88 9.28 4.40
C PRO A 131 -18.84 9.24 2.88
N ARG A 132 -19.97 8.90 2.27
CA ARG A 132 -20.17 8.81 0.82
C ARG A 132 -19.49 7.62 0.13
N THR A 133 -18.95 6.66 0.88
CA THR A 133 -18.43 5.39 0.36
C THR A 133 -19.52 4.32 0.34
N GLU A 134 -19.28 3.20 -0.35
CA GLU A 134 -20.18 2.05 -0.32
C GLU A 134 -20.27 1.45 1.09
N PHE A 135 -19.16 1.38 1.82
CA PHE A 135 -19.14 0.92 3.21
C PHE A 135 -19.94 1.83 4.15
N TYR A 136 -20.03 3.12 3.87
CA TYR A 136 -20.91 4.01 4.63
C TYR A 136 -22.39 3.73 4.37
N ARG A 137 -22.75 3.38 3.13
CA ARG A 137 -24.14 3.05 2.75
C ARG A 137 -24.55 1.66 3.23
N ARG A 138 -23.63 0.73 3.22
CA ARG A 138 -23.82 -0.68 3.61
C ARG A 138 -22.66 -1.11 4.48
N PRO A 139 -22.67 -0.71 5.78
CA PRO A 139 -21.55 -1.00 6.67
C PRO A 139 -21.32 -2.50 6.80
N PRO A 140 -20.09 -2.96 6.52
CA PRO A 140 -19.74 -4.35 6.77
C PRO A 140 -19.66 -4.63 8.27
N LYS A 141 -19.69 -5.89 8.64
CA LYS A 141 -19.38 -6.28 10.01
C LYS A 141 -17.87 -6.16 10.24
N LEU A 142 -17.47 -5.20 11.04
CA LEU A 142 -16.08 -5.03 11.47
C LEU A 142 -15.82 -5.78 12.78
N ALA A 143 -14.53 -6.00 13.08
CA ALA A 143 -14.09 -6.46 14.39
C ALA A 143 -14.47 -5.44 15.49
N SER A 144 -14.57 -5.90 16.74
CA SER A 144 -14.76 -5.01 17.89
C SER A 144 -13.60 -4.02 18.04
N ASP A 145 -13.86 -2.93 18.76
CA ASP A 145 -12.81 -1.95 19.04
C ASP A 145 -11.62 -2.58 19.78
N ASP A 146 -11.92 -3.47 20.75
CA ASP A 146 -10.88 -4.19 21.50
C ASP A 146 -10.02 -5.06 20.58
N LEU A 147 -10.64 -5.81 19.66
CA LEU A 147 -9.91 -6.66 18.73
C LEU A 147 -9.07 -5.82 17.73
N ARG A 148 -9.59 -4.67 17.30
CA ARG A 148 -8.82 -3.74 16.42
C ARG A 148 -7.64 -3.12 17.16
N ALA A 149 -7.81 -2.78 18.44
CA ALA A 149 -6.72 -2.31 19.28
C ALA A 149 -5.66 -3.41 19.47
N GLU A 150 -6.08 -4.66 19.74
CA GLU A 150 -5.18 -5.81 19.82
C GLU A 150 -4.41 -6.03 18.51
N MET A 151 -5.08 -5.98 17.34
CA MET A 151 -4.39 -6.04 16.04
C MET A 151 -3.33 -4.95 15.91
N SER A 152 -3.66 -3.71 16.29
CA SER A 152 -2.74 -2.59 16.24
C SER A 152 -1.50 -2.82 17.10
N ASP A 153 -1.69 -3.27 18.34
CA ASP A 153 -0.60 -3.46 19.30
C ASP A 153 0.30 -4.63 18.89
N VAL A 154 -0.29 -5.80 18.61
CA VAL A 154 0.45 -6.99 18.19
C VAL A 154 1.18 -6.77 16.87
N GLY A 155 0.55 -6.09 15.92
CA GLY A 155 1.19 -5.79 14.63
C GLY A 155 2.34 -4.80 14.75
N ARG A 156 2.23 -3.80 15.65
CA ARG A 156 3.35 -2.90 15.94
C ARG A 156 4.53 -3.66 16.55
N GLU A 157 4.27 -4.54 17.51
CA GLU A 157 5.30 -5.39 18.10
C GLU A 157 5.98 -6.26 17.04
N LEU A 158 5.21 -6.90 16.16
CA LEU A 158 5.72 -7.70 15.06
C LEU A 158 6.62 -6.88 14.11
N LEU A 159 6.22 -5.65 13.78
CA LEU A 159 7.02 -4.74 12.95
C LEU A 159 8.33 -4.36 13.63
N GLU A 160 8.30 -4.00 14.91
CA GLU A 160 9.49 -3.64 15.68
C GLU A 160 10.49 -4.81 15.79
N GLU A 161 9.99 -6.04 16.03
CA GLU A 161 10.81 -7.27 16.06
C GLU A 161 11.50 -7.57 14.72
N ASN A 162 10.90 -7.10 13.60
CA ASN A 162 11.46 -7.24 12.26
C ASN A 162 12.21 -6.01 11.75
N GLY A 163 12.56 -5.07 12.66
CA GLY A 163 13.45 -3.95 12.38
C GLY A 163 12.77 -2.70 11.82
N TYR A 164 11.45 -2.66 11.77
CA TYR A 164 10.72 -1.44 11.41
C TYR A 164 10.53 -0.55 12.64
N SER A 165 10.69 0.76 12.45
CA SER A 165 10.44 1.76 13.49
C SER A 165 9.26 2.64 13.09
N GLN A 166 8.31 2.83 14.01
CA GLN A 166 7.20 3.74 13.77
C GLN A 166 7.69 5.20 13.77
N TYR A 167 7.44 5.94 12.68
CA TYR A 167 7.81 7.34 12.57
C TYR A 167 6.60 8.27 12.37
N GLU A 168 5.44 7.73 11.98
CA GLU A 168 4.19 8.50 11.91
C GLU A 168 2.98 7.62 12.23
N VAL A 169 1.85 8.25 12.46
CA VAL A 169 0.56 7.58 12.64
C VAL A 169 -0.32 7.93 11.44
N SER A 170 -0.67 6.91 10.67
CA SER A 170 -1.63 7.05 9.58
C SER A 170 -3.04 7.18 10.17
N ALA A 171 -3.72 8.29 9.90
CA ALA A 171 -5.07 8.60 10.37
C ALA A 171 -6.09 8.55 9.23
#